data_c112134f03f995034da9f5e9cb52c80c
#
_entry.id   c112134f03f995034da9f5e9cb52c80c
#
_cell.length_a   1.000
_cell.length_b   1.000
_cell.length_c   1.000
_cell.angle_alpha   90.00
_cell.angle_beta   90.00
_cell.angle_gamma   90.00
#
_symmetry.space_group_name_H-M   'P 1'
#
loop_
_entity.id
_entity.type
_entity.pdbx_description
1 polymer ?
#
loop_
_entity_poly.entity_id
_entity_poly.type
_entity_poly.pdbx_seq_one_letter_code
_entity_poly.pdbx_strand_id
1 'polypeptide(L)'
;GLEQVLDCFPFLISTNVSCSKLATAEPIFDLMIMDEAGQCSNPLSLLPMARCRRALFVGDPSQLQPVITLPASRNTRLVWDYDIPQAYDYKMNSILSTMLKIDTISKFILLKHHYRCADPIIAFSNQKYYGGELVMCGPPASPDALTLIDVHSSAQKQKNVAMEEVAEIVRQIRDHPQKKVAV
;
A
#
# COMPACT_ATOMS: atom_id res chain seq x y z
N GLY A 1 -5.19 -21.43 -27.35
CA GLY A 1 -4.10 -20.58 -26.84
C GLY A 1 -4.64 -19.52 -25.87
N LEU A 2 -3.76 -18.65 -25.36
CA LEU A 2 -4.13 -17.59 -24.41
C LEU A 2 -5.19 -16.63 -24.99
N GLU A 3 -5.09 -16.28 -26.27
CA GLU A 3 -6.07 -15.42 -26.95
C GLU A 3 -7.50 -16.00 -26.87
N GLN A 4 -7.66 -17.26 -27.16
CA GLN A 4 -8.97 -17.93 -27.05
C GLN A 4 -9.54 -17.92 -25.62
N VAL A 5 -8.66 -17.96 -24.63
CA VAL A 5 -9.06 -17.84 -23.22
C VAL A 5 -9.52 -16.42 -22.93
N LEU A 6 -8.81 -15.41 -23.42
CA LEU A 6 -9.15 -14.00 -23.23
C LEU A 6 -10.42 -13.58 -23.99
N ASP A 7 -10.74 -14.23 -25.12
CA ASP A 7 -12.03 -14.04 -25.82
C ASP A 7 -13.22 -14.46 -24.95
N CYS A 8 -13.05 -15.51 -24.12
CA CYS A 8 -14.07 -15.98 -23.21
C CYS A 8 -14.05 -15.27 -21.85
N PHE A 9 -12.84 -14.90 -21.39
CA PHE A 9 -12.59 -14.29 -20.09
C PHE A 9 -11.76 -13.01 -20.24
N PRO A 10 -12.40 -11.87 -20.51
CA PRO A 10 -11.70 -10.62 -20.82
C PRO A 10 -10.99 -9.98 -19.63
N PHE A 11 -11.18 -10.54 -18.42
CA PHE A 11 -10.53 -10.09 -17.20
C PHE A 11 -9.59 -11.16 -16.65
N LEU A 12 -8.37 -10.76 -16.31
CA LEU A 12 -7.38 -11.59 -15.64
C LEU A 12 -6.92 -10.90 -14.35
N ILE A 13 -6.99 -11.61 -13.22
CA ILE A 13 -6.46 -11.15 -11.94
C ILE A 13 -5.20 -11.95 -11.64
N SER A 14 -4.11 -11.26 -11.31
CA SER A 14 -2.82 -11.89 -11.06
C SER A 14 -1.98 -11.05 -10.11
N THR A 15 -1.02 -11.66 -9.43
CA THR A 15 0.05 -10.91 -8.76
C THR A 15 1.08 -10.44 -9.79
N ASN A 16 1.82 -9.37 -9.47
CA ASN A 16 2.87 -8.85 -10.36
C ASN A 16 3.89 -9.94 -10.78
N VAL A 17 4.27 -10.79 -9.83
CA VAL A 17 5.22 -11.89 -10.10
C VAL A 17 4.61 -12.95 -11.03
N SER A 18 3.34 -13.29 -10.82
CA SER A 18 2.66 -14.33 -11.62
C SER A 18 2.43 -13.92 -13.07
N CYS A 19 2.44 -12.61 -13.36
CA CYS A 19 2.38 -12.11 -14.73
C CYS A 19 3.56 -12.58 -15.61
N SER A 20 4.68 -12.99 -15.00
CA SER A 20 5.81 -13.58 -15.73
C SER A 20 5.44 -14.87 -16.48
N LYS A 21 4.43 -15.59 -15.98
CA LYS A 21 3.93 -16.84 -16.61
C LYS A 21 3.15 -16.59 -17.91
N LEU A 22 2.73 -15.35 -18.14
CA LEU A 22 2.12 -14.94 -19.40
C LEU A 22 3.25 -14.69 -20.40
N ALA A 23 3.72 -15.74 -21.05
CA ALA A 23 4.89 -15.73 -21.94
C ALA A 23 4.59 -15.05 -23.27
N THR A 24 4.37 -13.74 -23.26
CA THR A 24 4.22 -12.93 -24.47
C THR A 24 5.21 -11.78 -24.44
N ALA A 25 5.78 -11.46 -25.61
CA ALA A 25 6.66 -10.32 -25.80
C ALA A 25 5.88 -9.02 -26.08
N GLU A 26 4.61 -9.13 -26.49
CA GLU A 26 3.78 -8.01 -26.90
C GLU A 26 2.65 -7.72 -25.91
N PRO A 27 2.15 -6.48 -25.88
CA PRO A 27 0.99 -6.12 -25.06
C PRO A 27 -0.27 -6.85 -25.57
N ILE A 28 -0.83 -7.70 -24.70
CA ILE A 28 -2.04 -8.48 -24.98
C ILE A 28 -3.28 -7.91 -24.30
N PHE A 29 -3.11 -7.03 -23.30
CA PHE A 29 -4.21 -6.38 -22.60
C PHE A 29 -4.33 -4.91 -22.99
N ASP A 30 -5.54 -4.43 -23.11
CA ASP A 30 -5.80 -3.01 -23.37
C ASP A 30 -5.52 -2.14 -22.16
N LEU A 31 -5.82 -2.64 -20.97
CA LEU A 31 -5.69 -1.92 -19.72
C LEU A 31 -5.18 -2.82 -18.61
N MET A 32 -4.17 -2.36 -17.90
CA MET A 32 -3.78 -2.86 -16.58
C MET A 32 -4.33 -1.93 -15.50
N ILE A 33 -4.91 -2.52 -14.47
CA ILE A 33 -5.23 -1.82 -13.22
C ILE A 33 -4.34 -2.42 -12.14
N MET A 34 -3.46 -1.60 -11.56
CA MET A 34 -2.58 -2.01 -10.47
C MET A 34 -3.10 -1.40 -9.17
N ASP A 35 -3.71 -2.23 -8.35
CA ASP A 35 -4.15 -1.84 -7.02
C ASP A 35 -3.00 -1.87 -6.03
N GLU A 36 -3.08 -1.06 -4.96
CA GLU A 36 -2.01 -0.89 -3.96
C GLU A 36 -0.64 -0.58 -4.58
N ALA A 37 -0.63 0.22 -5.65
CA ALA A 37 0.58 0.56 -6.39
C ALA A 37 1.64 1.29 -5.53
N GLY A 38 1.23 1.91 -4.41
CA GLY A 38 2.12 2.47 -3.40
C GLY A 38 3.02 1.43 -2.74
N GLN A 39 2.60 0.17 -2.70
CA GLN A 39 3.34 -0.95 -2.11
C GLN A 39 4.05 -1.81 -3.16
N CYS A 40 3.95 -1.47 -4.44
CA CYS A 40 4.58 -2.22 -5.53
C CYS A 40 5.94 -1.61 -5.88
N SER A 41 6.97 -2.46 -5.93
CA SER A 41 8.30 -2.03 -6.36
C SER A 41 8.41 -1.85 -7.86
N ASN A 42 9.25 -0.92 -8.30
CA ASN A 42 9.45 -0.63 -9.74
C ASN A 42 9.78 -1.89 -10.57
N PRO A 43 10.78 -2.73 -10.22
CA PRO A 43 11.14 -3.88 -11.06
C PRO A 43 10.02 -4.90 -11.24
N LEU A 44 9.25 -5.18 -10.17
CA LEU A 44 8.14 -6.14 -10.25
C LEU A 44 6.96 -5.59 -11.04
N SER A 45 6.79 -4.28 -11.08
CA SER A 45 5.71 -3.62 -11.82
C SER A 45 5.95 -3.58 -13.33
N LEU A 46 7.20 -3.65 -13.78
CA LEU A 46 7.54 -3.70 -15.20
C LEU A 46 6.95 -4.93 -15.91
N LEU A 47 6.84 -6.06 -15.21
CA LEU A 47 6.32 -7.30 -15.79
C LEU A 47 4.87 -7.15 -16.28
N PRO A 48 3.91 -6.72 -15.46
CA PRO A 48 2.54 -6.49 -15.91
C PRO A 48 2.44 -5.30 -16.87
N MET A 49 3.22 -4.22 -16.66
CA MET A 49 3.21 -3.05 -17.55
C MET A 49 3.59 -3.39 -18.98
N ALA A 50 4.59 -4.24 -19.19
CA ALA A 50 5.04 -4.66 -20.51
C ALA A 50 3.96 -5.44 -21.30
N ARG A 51 2.90 -5.90 -20.65
CA ARG A 51 1.82 -6.69 -21.26
C ARG A 51 0.56 -5.89 -21.57
N CYS A 52 0.58 -4.60 -21.30
CA CYS A 52 -0.59 -3.74 -21.39
C CYS A 52 -0.31 -2.51 -22.25
N ARG A 53 -1.33 -2.03 -22.94
CA ARG A 53 -1.26 -0.80 -23.75
C ARG A 53 -1.41 0.46 -22.91
N ARG A 54 -2.16 0.37 -21.82
CA ARG A 54 -2.45 1.47 -20.88
C ARG A 54 -2.38 0.94 -19.45
N ALA A 55 -2.07 1.82 -18.52
CA ALA A 55 -2.01 1.50 -17.11
C ALA A 55 -2.82 2.50 -16.27
N LEU A 56 -3.52 1.98 -15.27
CA LEU A 56 -4.14 2.74 -14.20
C LEU A 56 -3.51 2.30 -12.88
N PHE A 57 -2.89 3.23 -12.18
CA PHE A 57 -2.32 2.98 -10.87
C PHE A 57 -3.29 3.47 -9.80
N VAL A 58 -3.69 2.55 -8.91
CA VAL A 58 -4.54 2.83 -7.76
C VAL A 58 -3.70 2.61 -6.51
N GLY A 59 -3.72 3.56 -5.59
CA GLY A 59 -2.93 3.46 -4.37
C GLY A 59 -2.84 4.79 -3.66
N ASP A 60 -2.13 4.79 -2.55
CA ASP A 60 -1.98 5.94 -1.69
C ASP A 60 -0.50 6.20 -1.41
N PRO A 61 0.04 7.35 -1.86
CA PRO A 61 1.45 7.67 -1.65
C PRO A 61 1.79 7.97 -0.19
N SER A 62 0.79 8.21 0.66
CA SER A 62 0.96 8.46 2.10
C SER A 62 0.96 7.19 2.94
N GLN A 63 0.64 6.03 2.34
CA GLN A 63 0.69 4.74 3.01
C GLN A 63 2.06 4.06 2.89
N LEU A 64 2.14 2.81 3.37
CA LEU A 64 3.39 2.06 3.42
C LEU A 64 4.01 1.88 2.02
N GLN A 65 5.32 2.08 1.96
CA GLN A 65 6.12 1.84 0.77
C GLN A 65 6.53 0.35 0.67
N PRO A 66 6.98 -0.14 -0.49
CA PRO A 66 7.47 -1.50 -0.63
C PRO A 66 8.59 -1.79 0.36
N VAL A 67 8.55 -2.97 0.99
CA VAL A 67 9.65 -3.43 1.84
C VAL A 67 10.82 -3.89 0.96
N ILE A 68 11.88 -3.10 0.95
CA ILE A 68 13.08 -3.36 0.15
C ILE A 68 14.20 -3.90 1.03
N THR A 69 14.56 -5.16 0.84
CA THR A 69 15.62 -5.84 1.58
C THR A 69 17.03 -5.55 1.06
N LEU A 70 17.16 -4.91 -0.10
CA LEU A 70 18.44 -4.53 -0.67
C LEU A 70 19.20 -3.57 0.27
N PRO A 71 20.49 -3.87 0.66
CA PRO A 71 21.28 -2.96 1.45
C PRO A 71 21.43 -1.58 0.79
N ALA A 72 21.41 -0.51 1.59
CA ALA A 72 21.50 0.86 1.07
C ALA A 72 22.77 1.09 0.25
N SER A 73 23.91 0.59 0.73
CA SER A 73 25.21 0.71 0.03
C SER A 73 25.19 0.06 -1.36
N ARG A 74 24.54 -1.10 -1.48
CA ARG A 74 24.39 -1.77 -2.77
C ARG A 74 23.45 -1.03 -3.71
N ASN A 75 22.36 -0.49 -3.18
CA ASN A 75 21.44 0.34 -3.98
C ASN A 75 22.16 1.59 -4.51
N THR A 76 22.87 2.33 -3.65
CA THR A 76 23.63 3.52 -4.05
C THR A 76 24.64 3.19 -5.14
N ARG A 77 25.35 2.07 -5.02
CA ARG A 77 26.30 1.63 -6.05
C ARG A 77 25.60 1.34 -7.38
N LEU A 78 24.49 0.61 -7.38
CA LEU A 78 23.74 0.31 -8.61
C LEU A 78 23.19 1.58 -9.27
N VAL A 79 22.67 2.52 -8.47
CA VAL A 79 22.19 3.82 -8.97
C VAL A 79 23.33 4.55 -9.68
N TRP A 80 24.53 4.55 -9.09
CA TRP A 80 25.71 5.19 -9.68
C TRP A 80 26.24 4.44 -10.92
N ASP A 81 26.45 3.12 -10.81
CA ASP A 81 27.05 2.31 -11.87
C ASP A 81 26.22 2.31 -13.16
N TYR A 82 24.90 2.47 -13.05
CA TYR A 82 23.95 2.45 -14.18
C TYR A 82 23.28 3.81 -14.46
N ASP A 83 23.75 4.87 -13.83
CA ASP A 83 23.20 6.23 -13.98
C ASP A 83 21.65 6.26 -13.87
N ILE A 84 21.11 5.61 -12.83
CA ILE A 84 19.66 5.48 -12.63
C ILE A 84 19.10 6.82 -12.15
N PRO A 85 18.16 7.45 -12.87
CA PRO A 85 17.54 8.68 -12.41
C PRO A 85 16.85 8.51 -11.05
N GLN A 86 16.92 9.52 -10.19
CA GLN A 86 16.38 9.47 -8.82
C GLN A 86 14.90 9.06 -8.76
N ALA A 87 14.09 9.38 -9.76
CA ALA A 87 12.71 8.98 -9.83
C ALA A 87 12.51 7.46 -9.89
N TYR A 88 13.52 6.73 -10.38
CA TYR A 88 13.50 5.27 -10.52
C TYR A 88 14.28 4.54 -9.43
N ASP A 89 14.84 5.27 -8.44
CA ASP A 89 15.58 4.64 -7.35
C ASP A 89 14.72 3.57 -6.67
N TYR A 90 15.18 2.32 -6.76
CA TYR A 90 14.46 1.13 -6.30
C TYR A 90 14.14 1.17 -4.80
N LYS A 91 15.05 1.73 -4.00
CA LYS A 91 14.90 1.76 -2.54
C LYS A 91 14.02 2.90 -2.06
N MET A 92 13.95 3.97 -2.82
CA MET A 92 13.30 5.22 -2.43
C MET A 92 11.89 5.38 -3.01
N ASN A 93 11.53 4.58 -4.02
CA ASN A 93 10.29 4.79 -4.76
C ASN A 93 9.53 3.49 -5.00
N SER A 94 8.21 3.55 -4.78
CA SER A 94 7.25 2.62 -5.35
C SER A 94 6.95 2.97 -6.81
N ILE A 95 6.29 2.08 -7.53
CA ILE A 95 5.84 2.41 -8.90
C ILE A 95 4.89 3.62 -8.90
N LEU A 96 4.00 3.74 -7.91
CA LEU A 96 3.10 4.89 -7.80
C LEU A 96 3.88 6.19 -7.63
N SER A 97 4.83 6.23 -6.69
CA SER A 97 5.64 7.44 -6.46
C SER A 97 6.55 7.77 -7.65
N THR A 98 7.02 6.77 -8.37
CA THR A 98 7.75 6.97 -9.63
C THR A 98 6.84 7.60 -10.68
N MET A 99 5.64 7.05 -10.93
CA MET A 99 4.71 7.60 -11.92
C MET A 99 4.27 9.02 -11.57
N LEU A 100 4.01 9.32 -10.30
CA LEU A 100 3.70 10.68 -9.86
C LEU A 100 4.82 11.70 -10.12
N LYS A 101 6.08 11.24 -10.23
CA LYS A 101 7.24 12.11 -10.52
C LYS A 101 7.51 12.30 -12.00
N ILE A 102 7.25 11.27 -12.81
CA ILE A 102 7.65 11.27 -14.24
C ILE A 102 6.49 11.50 -15.20
N ASP A 103 5.26 11.13 -14.81
CA ASP A 103 4.09 11.32 -15.67
C ASP A 103 3.53 12.73 -15.51
N THR A 104 3.70 13.52 -16.55
CA THR A 104 3.21 14.92 -16.62
C THR A 104 1.92 15.05 -17.42
N ILE A 105 1.39 13.95 -17.94
CA ILE A 105 0.25 13.94 -18.87
C ILE A 105 -1.02 13.44 -18.16
N SER A 106 -0.90 12.37 -17.38
CA SER A 106 -2.04 11.73 -16.73
C SER A 106 -2.59 12.58 -15.58
N LYS A 107 -3.89 12.44 -15.35
CA LYS A 107 -4.53 13.12 -14.23
C LYS A 107 -4.36 12.33 -12.94
N PHE A 108 -3.93 13.01 -11.89
CA PHE A 108 -4.03 12.51 -10.53
C PHE A 108 -5.42 12.83 -9.97
N ILE A 109 -6.10 11.84 -9.41
CA ILE A 109 -7.43 12.00 -8.79
C ILE A 109 -7.34 11.49 -7.36
N LEU A 110 -7.56 12.38 -6.39
CA LEU A 110 -7.69 12.01 -4.98
C LEU A 110 -9.13 11.58 -4.69
N LEU A 111 -9.33 10.35 -4.23
CA LEU A 111 -10.60 9.86 -3.74
C LEU A 111 -10.79 10.34 -2.30
N LYS A 112 -11.61 11.36 -2.10
CA LYS A 112 -11.74 12.08 -0.82
C LYS A 112 -12.74 11.46 0.15
N HIS A 113 -13.66 10.63 -0.32
CA HIS A 113 -14.73 10.10 0.53
C HIS A 113 -14.26 8.86 1.29
N HIS A 114 -14.29 8.95 2.62
CA HIS A 114 -13.88 7.87 3.51
C HIS A 114 -15.10 7.23 4.18
N TYR A 115 -15.27 5.90 3.96
CA TYR A 115 -16.46 5.14 4.43
C TYR A 115 -16.10 4.06 5.46
N ARG A 116 -14.82 3.76 5.66
CA ARG A 116 -14.39 2.56 6.40
C ARG A 116 -14.44 2.75 7.92
N CYS A 117 -13.91 3.85 8.41
CA CYS A 117 -13.73 4.09 9.84
C CYS A 117 -14.65 5.19 10.36
N ALA A 118 -14.97 5.14 11.65
CA ALA A 118 -15.60 6.25 12.33
C ALA A 118 -14.68 7.48 12.38
N ASP A 119 -15.26 8.67 12.40
CA ASP A 119 -14.55 9.95 12.32
C ASP A 119 -13.38 10.10 13.31
N PRO A 120 -13.48 9.76 14.61
CA PRO A 120 -12.37 9.91 15.55
C PRO A 120 -11.14 9.07 15.16
N ILE A 121 -11.35 7.89 14.53
CA ILE A 121 -10.27 6.98 14.15
C ILE A 121 -9.46 7.58 13.00
N ILE A 122 -10.13 8.12 11.98
CA ILE A 122 -9.46 8.63 10.78
C ILE A 122 -9.04 10.10 10.91
N ALA A 123 -9.58 10.86 11.87
CA ALA A 123 -9.34 12.30 12.03
C ALA A 123 -7.86 12.65 12.12
N PHE A 124 -7.09 11.87 12.90
CA PHE A 124 -5.64 12.06 13.01
C PHE A 124 -4.93 11.91 11.66
N SER A 125 -5.22 10.83 10.95
CA SER A 125 -4.62 10.57 9.64
C SER A 125 -5.04 11.61 8.62
N ASN A 126 -6.30 12.07 8.66
CA ASN A 126 -6.80 13.10 7.78
C ASN A 126 -6.00 14.41 7.93
N GLN A 127 -5.80 14.87 9.15
CA GLN A 127 -5.02 16.08 9.38
C GLN A 127 -3.54 15.92 9.04
N LYS A 128 -2.95 14.78 9.42
CA LYS A 128 -1.50 14.59 9.31
C LYS A 128 -1.03 14.29 7.88
N TYR A 129 -1.80 13.53 7.11
CA TYR A 129 -1.37 12.99 5.82
C TYR A 129 -2.18 13.48 4.62
N TYR A 130 -3.41 13.95 4.84
CA TYR A 130 -4.32 14.34 3.77
C TYR A 130 -4.74 15.81 3.85
N GLY A 131 -4.08 16.61 4.70
CA GLY A 131 -4.34 18.04 4.81
C GLY A 131 -5.77 18.41 5.23
N GLY A 132 -6.51 17.49 5.84
CA GLY A 132 -7.92 17.68 6.19
C GLY A 132 -8.90 17.51 5.02
N GLU A 133 -8.44 17.05 3.86
CA GLU A 133 -9.26 17.01 2.64
C GLU A 133 -10.22 15.81 2.56
N LEU A 134 -10.08 14.81 3.45
CA LEU A 134 -10.99 13.67 3.44
C LEU A 134 -12.38 14.06 3.97
N VAL A 135 -13.41 13.65 3.24
CA VAL A 135 -14.82 13.80 3.61
C VAL A 135 -15.25 12.54 4.37
N MET A 136 -15.64 12.72 5.61
CA MET A 136 -16.06 11.62 6.48
C MET A 136 -17.48 11.17 6.11
N CYS A 137 -17.58 9.96 5.59
CA CYS A 137 -18.84 9.29 5.22
C CYS A 137 -19.00 7.95 5.94
N GLY A 138 -18.19 7.74 6.99
CA GLY A 138 -18.18 6.53 7.80
C GLY A 138 -19.42 6.38 8.68
N PRO A 139 -19.49 5.29 9.43
CA PRO A 139 -20.59 5.09 10.39
C PRO A 139 -20.51 6.16 11.49
N PRO A 140 -21.67 6.50 12.11
CA PRO A 140 -21.71 7.43 13.23
C PRO A 140 -20.71 7.02 14.31
N ALA A 141 -19.99 7.99 14.85
CA ALA A 141 -19.02 7.74 15.91
C ALA A 141 -19.73 7.29 17.18
N SER A 142 -19.33 6.15 17.74
CA SER A 142 -19.61 5.83 19.14
C SER A 142 -18.73 6.71 20.03
N PRO A 143 -19.18 7.12 21.23
CA PRO A 143 -18.33 7.80 22.19
C PRO A 143 -17.01 7.09 22.48
N ASP A 144 -17.01 5.75 22.39
CA ASP A 144 -15.86 4.89 22.64
C ASP A 144 -15.17 4.40 21.36
N ALA A 145 -15.37 5.07 20.23
CA ALA A 145 -14.79 4.65 18.94
C ALA A 145 -13.25 4.66 18.95
N LEU A 146 -12.64 5.50 19.78
CA LEU A 146 -11.20 5.56 20.00
C LEU A 146 -10.93 5.81 21.49
N THR A 147 -10.24 4.87 22.14
CA THR A 147 -9.86 4.96 23.54
C THR A 147 -8.35 4.84 23.68
N LEU A 148 -7.73 5.74 24.40
CA LEU A 148 -6.32 5.64 24.77
C LEU A 148 -6.21 4.98 26.14
N ILE A 149 -5.42 3.91 26.22
CA ILE A 149 -5.06 3.26 27.47
C ILE A 149 -3.55 3.43 27.64
N ASP A 150 -3.16 4.27 28.61
CA ASP A 150 -1.74 4.47 28.93
C ASP A 150 -1.27 3.37 29.89
N VAL A 151 -0.33 2.55 29.43
CA VAL A 151 0.25 1.46 30.19
C VAL A 151 1.67 1.81 30.57
N HIS A 152 1.90 2.02 31.86
CA HIS A 152 3.25 2.25 32.37
C HIS A 152 4.06 0.94 32.34
N SER A 153 4.96 0.84 31.39
CA SER A 153 5.88 -0.28 31.28
C SER A 153 7.15 -0.02 32.08
N SER A 154 7.47 -0.88 33.02
CA SER A 154 8.80 -0.91 33.66
C SER A 154 9.78 -1.57 32.71
N ALA A 155 10.38 -0.75 31.84
CA ALA A 155 11.13 -1.20 30.67
C ALA A 155 12.36 -2.02 31.02
N GLN A 156 12.21 -3.34 31.07
CA GLN A 156 13.25 -4.25 30.59
C GLN A 156 12.90 -4.61 29.14
N LYS A 157 13.48 -3.85 28.21
CA LYS A 157 13.31 -4.10 26.77
C LYS A 157 14.00 -5.39 26.35
N GLN A 158 13.44 -6.51 26.73
CA GLN A 158 13.81 -7.79 26.13
C GLN A 158 12.98 -7.97 24.83
N LYS A 159 13.65 -7.91 23.72
CA LYS A 159 13.13 -8.32 22.40
C LYS A 159 11.94 -7.52 21.84
N ASN A 160 11.84 -6.23 22.08
CA ASN A 160 10.73 -5.39 21.58
C ASN A 160 9.33 -5.89 22.01
N VAL A 161 9.20 -6.48 23.17
CA VAL A 161 7.93 -6.96 23.75
C VAL A 161 7.70 -6.21 25.07
N ALA A 162 6.54 -5.56 25.19
CA ALA A 162 6.06 -4.95 26.43
C ALA A 162 5.02 -5.89 27.06
N MET A 163 5.41 -6.66 28.06
CA MET A 163 4.53 -7.65 28.70
C MET A 163 3.33 -7.01 29.41
N GLU A 164 3.48 -5.81 29.92
CA GLU A 164 2.42 -5.03 30.55
C GLU A 164 1.35 -4.64 29.52
N GLU A 165 1.74 -4.25 28.30
CA GLU A 165 0.81 -3.97 27.21
C GLU A 165 0.08 -5.24 26.77
N VAL A 166 0.79 -6.38 26.68
CA VAL A 166 0.18 -7.69 26.37
C VAL A 166 -0.85 -8.07 27.43
N ALA A 167 -0.54 -7.88 28.72
CA ALA A 167 -1.47 -8.17 29.81
C ALA A 167 -2.73 -7.31 29.73
N GLU A 168 -2.57 -6.02 29.43
CA GLU A 168 -3.70 -5.10 29.27
C GLU A 168 -4.58 -5.47 28.06
N ILE A 169 -3.97 -5.81 26.91
CA ILE A 169 -4.70 -6.30 25.73
C ILE A 169 -5.53 -7.53 26.09
N VAL A 170 -4.93 -8.50 26.77
CA VAL A 170 -5.64 -9.72 27.19
C VAL A 170 -6.79 -9.39 28.14
N ARG A 171 -6.62 -8.42 29.06
CA ARG A 171 -7.68 -7.95 29.94
C ARG A 171 -8.84 -7.35 29.13
N GLN A 172 -8.55 -6.45 28.20
CA GLN A 172 -9.56 -5.83 27.33
C GLN A 172 -10.35 -6.86 26.52
N ILE A 173 -9.69 -7.89 26.00
CA ILE A 173 -10.34 -8.96 25.25
C ILE A 173 -11.30 -9.75 26.17
N ARG A 174 -10.89 -10.05 27.39
CA ARG A 174 -11.72 -10.78 28.38
C ARG A 174 -12.94 -9.98 28.84
N ASP A 175 -12.75 -8.67 29.02
CA ASP A 175 -13.82 -7.77 29.45
C ASP A 175 -14.86 -7.52 28.36
N HIS A 176 -14.53 -7.82 27.07
CA HIS A 176 -15.39 -7.62 25.92
C HIS A 176 -15.55 -8.87 25.04
N PRO A 177 -16.05 -10.01 25.58
CA PRO A 177 -16.02 -11.30 24.88
C PRO A 177 -16.91 -11.35 23.62
N GLN A 178 -17.82 -10.40 23.46
CA GLN A 178 -18.73 -10.31 22.30
C GLN A 178 -18.13 -9.51 21.12
N LYS A 179 -17.01 -8.79 21.34
CA LYS A 179 -16.38 -8.01 20.28
C LYS A 179 -15.47 -8.88 19.43
N LYS A 180 -15.48 -8.67 18.11
CA LYS A 180 -14.45 -9.21 17.21
C LYS A 180 -13.20 -8.37 17.38
N VAL A 181 -12.08 -8.99 17.75
CA VAL A 181 -10.83 -8.31 18.04
C VAL A 181 -9.79 -8.70 16.99
N ALA A 182 -9.07 -7.69 16.47
CA ALA A 182 -7.83 -7.86 15.71
C ALA A 182 -6.68 -7.21 16.50
N VAL A 183 -5.58 -7.90 16.67
CA VAL A 183 -4.38 -7.44 17.39
C VAL A 183 -3.17 -7.46 16.46
#